data_b93f815f5ac4388471812543954e5872
#
_entry.id   b93f815f5ac4388471812543954e5872
#
_cell.length_a   1.000
_cell.length_b   1.000
_cell.length_c   1.000
_cell.angle_alpha   90.00
_cell.angle_beta   90.00
_cell.angle_gamma   90.00
#
_symmetry.space_group_name_H-M   'P 1'
#
loop_
_entity.id
_entity.type
_entity.pdbx_description
1 polymer ?
#
loop_
_entity_poly.entity_id
_entity_poly.type
_entity_poly.pdbx_seq_one_letter_code
_entity_poly.pdbx_strand_id
1 'polypeptide(L)'
;MLRTASHPWLTRVRPTATYTIQGARVELYVLPHTSLHRVSADALIVATDATLRMTSGFRKQLRDYAGFNLVEQEAVSCAPLPPLGIALTGAGRTKFKHVLHANLYDAQFTTAPELQLQALTNALQVADERGWQTVAIADYTLDLRRALAEETAWTIAQAIAQRPTALQQFKLLCTDAVNGWAFQQVLGWLSARGFEPYPAMYRIRHTMLHAAQGDWRRTPADGLWRFTEPSLTPADPIVARGGQIVREKVSALAPIALGDTAITAGGALAQPFVLHLAASEGGRIASKDALQSAVRAALALSHTQWLRTVLIPMPSRLQGLSADEFAALVAETISDYLHETLSRIERCILLGASAGEFQAWQGAVSRLREVLSLPPLEVAVPQA
;
A
#
# COMPACT_ATOMS: atom_id res chain seq x y z
N MET A 1 -49.08 -8.26 8.59
CA MET A 1 -47.66 -8.58 8.86
C MET A 1 -46.80 -7.53 8.18
N LEU A 2 -46.39 -6.53 8.96
CA LEU A 2 -45.46 -5.49 8.48
C LEU A 2 -44.05 -6.08 8.47
N ARG A 3 -43.46 -6.29 7.28
CA ARG A 3 -42.04 -6.58 7.14
C ARG A 3 -41.27 -5.34 7.66
N THR A 4 -40.63 -5.46 8.79
CA THR A 4 -39.66 -4.49 9.27
C THR A 4 -38.54 -4.37 8.23
N ALA A 5 -38.57 -3.30 7.46
CA ALA A 5 -37.46 -2.95 6.60
C ALA A 5 -36.21 -2.79 7.50
N SER A 6 -35.28 -3.70 7.38
CA SER A 6 -33.97 -3.56 8.03
C SER A 6 -33.31 -2.29 7.49
N HIS A 7 -33.17 -1.29 8.34
CA HIS A 7 -32.51 -0.04 7.98
C HIS A 7 -31.10 -0.34 7.42
N PRO A 8 -30.72 0.20 6.24
CA PRO A 8 -29.40 -0.03 5.63
C PRO A 8 -28.22 0.34 6.52
N TRP A 9 -28.47 1.12 7.56
CA TRP A 9 -27.49 1.60 8.56
C TRP A 9 -27.05 0.56 9.59
N LEU A 10 -27.70 -0.61 9.65
CA LEU A 10 -27.44 -1.64 10.66
C LEU A 10 -26.56 -2.80 10.16
N THR A 11 -26.20 -2.85 8.87
CA THR A 11 -25.34 -3.90 8.37
C THR A 11 -23.92 -3.75 8.92
N ARG A 12 -23.48 -4.74 9.72
CA ARG A 12 -22.07 -4.86 10.14
C ARG A 12 -21.20 -4.94 8.87
N VAL A 13 -20.16 -4.12 8.80
CA VAL A 13 -19.16 -4.25 7.76
C VAL A 13 -18.40 -5.55 8.02
N ARG A 14 -18.19 -6.34 6.96
CA ARG A 14 -17.36 -7.54 7.05
C ARG A 14 -15.90 -7.15 6.82
N PRO A 15 -14.94 -7.83 7.47
CA PRO A 15 -13.54 -7.64 7.14
C PRO A 15 -13.28 -8.03 5.68
N THR A 16 -12.37 -7.32 5.03
CA THR A 16 -11.88 -7.62 3.69
C THR A 16 -11.12 -8.94 3.68
N ALA A 17 -10.36 -9.20 4.75
CA ALA A 17 -9.61 -10.43 4.99
C ALA A 17 -9.42 -10.66 6.50
N THR A 18 -9.10 -11.90 6.87
CA THR A 18 -8.78 -12.29 8.25
C THR A 18 -7.52 -13.15 8.24
N TYR A 19 -6.62 -12.86 9.17
CA TYR A 19 -5.32 -13.50 9.32
C TYR A 19 -5.10 -13.96 10.76
N THR A 20 -4.10 -14.83 10.96
CA THR A 20 -3.61 -15.20 12.28
C THR A 20 -2.14 -14.80 12.40
N ILE A 21 -1.81 -13.95 13.36
CA ILE A 21 -0.43 -13.51 13.64
C ILE A 21 -0.10 -13.90 15.08
N GLN A 22 0.82 -14.84 15.26
CA GLN A 22 1.22 -15.37 16.57
C GLN A 22 -0.01 -15.67 17.47
N GLY A 23 -0.98 -16.40 16.92
CA GLY A 23 -2.20 -16.77 17.63
C GLY A 23 -3.26 -15.68 17.76
N ALA A 24 -2.97 -14.41 17.46
CA ALA A 24 -3.97 -13.35 17.45
C ALA A 24 -4.78 -13.36 16.17
N ARG A 25 -6.08 -13.09 16.28
CA ARG A 25 -6.97 -12.85 15.14
C ARG A 25 -6.82 -11.42 14.66
N VAL A 26 -6.44 -11.23 13.41
CA VAL A 26 -6.26 -9.93 12.76
C VAL A 26 -7.26 -9.80 11.60
N GLU A 27 -8.18 -8.88 11.72
CA GLU A 27 -9.21 -8.57 10.72
C GLU A 27 -8.81 -7.28 9.98
N LEU A 28 -8.59 -7.36 8.67
CA LEU A 28 -8.32 -6.19 7.84
C LEU A 28 -9.62 -5.64 7.26
N TYR A 29 -9.83 -4.35 7.43
CA TYR A 29 -10.93 -3.59 6.86
C TYR A 29 -10.38 -2.55 5.90
N VAL A 30 -10.67 -2.71 4.62
CA VAL A 30 -10.41 -1.68 3.60
C VAL A 30 -11.73 -0.97 3.32
N LEU A 31 -11.90 0.23 3.85
CA LEU A 31 -13.18 0.92 3.92
C LEU A 31 -13.04 2.38 3.47
N PRO A 32 -14.03 2.93 2.75
CA PRO A 32 -14.11 4.38 2.63
C PRO A 32 -14.23 5.01 4.02
N HIS A 33 -13.59 6.15 4.23
CA HIS A 33 -13.59 6.88 5.51
C HIS A 33 -14.98 7.09 6.10
N THR A 34 -16.00 7.26 5.25
CA THR A 34 -17.41 7.39 5.64
C THR A 34 -17.99 6.15 6.33
N SER A 35 -17.30 5.02 6.31
CA SER A 35 -17.74 3.75 6.91
C SER A 35 -17.05 3.39 8.22
N LEU A 36 -16.14 4.21 8.74
CA LEU A 36 -15.42 3.98 10.00
C LEU A 36 -16.36 3.72 11.18
N HIS A 37 -17.51 4.39 11.23
CA HIS A 37 -18.54 4.21 12.26
C HIS A 37 -19.17 2.81 12.32
N ARG A 38 -18.91 1.97 11.35
CA ARG A 38 -19.46 0.61 11.29
C ARG A 38 -18.56 -0.42 11.95
N VAL A 39 -17.31 -0.05 12.25
CA VAL A 39 -16.37 -0.90 12.97
C VAL A 39 -16.39 -0.53 14.44
N SER A 40 -16.43 -1.53 15.30
CA SER A 40 -16.43 -1.38 16.76
C SER A 40 -15.22 -2.08 17.37
N ALA A 41 -14.61 -1.48 18.40
CA ALA A 41 -13.60 -2.07 19.25
C ALA A 41 -13.61 -1.39 20.62
N ASP A 42 -12.90 -1.96 21.60
CA ASP A 42 -12.74 -1.30 22.90
C ASP A 42 -11.89 -0.05 22.75
N ALA A 43 -10.81 -0.10 21.95
CA ALA A 43 -9.99 1.05 21.64
C ALA A 43 -9.64 1.13 20.16
N LEU A 44 -9.40 2.36 19.68
CA LEU A 44 -8.80 2.67 18.41
C LEU A 44 -7.45 3.34 18.63
N ILE A 45 -6.37 2.74 18.14
CA ILE A 45 -5.04 3.33 18.12
C ILE A 45 -4.89 4.16 16.85
N VAL A 46 -4.51 5.43 17.01
CA VAL A 46 -4.17 6.35 15.92
C VAL A 46 -2.77 6.92 16.13
N ALA A 47 -2.01 7.04 15.06
CA ALA A 47 -0.72 7.72 15.09
C ALA A 47 -0.92 9.23 15.27
N THR A 48 -0.06 9.85 16.05
CA THR A 48 -0.07 11.29 16.27
C THR A 48 1.34 11.87 16.39
N ASP A 49 1.41 13.18 16.53
CA ASP A 49 2.61 13.92 16.93
C ASP A 49 2.38 14.58 18.30
N ALA A 50 3.38 15.29 18.80
CA ALA A 50 3.33 15.97 20.10
C ALA A 50 2.17 16.96 20.25
N THR A 51 1.64 17.50 19.15
CA THR A 51 0.58 18.52 19.18
C THR A 51 -0.82 17.94 19.31
N LEU A 52 -0.99 16.66 19.04
CA LEU A 52 -2.28 15.95 19.05
C LEU A 52 -3.35 16.54 18.11
N ARG A 53 -2.95 17.41 17.18
CA ARG A 53 -3.86 18.00 16.18
C ARG A 53 -4.23 16.98 15.11
N MET A 54 -5.50 16.97 14.73
CA MET A 54 -6.07 16.01 13.80
C MET A 54 -6.29 16.65 12.41
N THR A 55 -5.22 17.13 11.77
CA THR A 55 -5.29 17.96 10.56
C THR A 55 -5.11 17.22 9.24
N SER A 56 -4.60 15.99 9.28
CA SER A 56 -4.29 15.20 8.08
C SER A 56 -4.57 13.71 8.26
N GLY A 57 -4.50 12.94 7.18
CA GLY A 57 -4.52 11.48 7.17
C GLY A 57 -5.78 10.88 7.81
N PHE A 58 -5.60 9.76 8.46
CA PHE A 58 -6.66 9.06 9.16
C PHE A 58 -7.20 9.88 10.34
N ARG A 59 -6.37 10.64 11.05
CA ARG A 59 -6.77 11.49 12.18
C ARG A 59 -7.80 12.52 11.76
N LYS A 60 -7.61 13.19 10.62
CA LYS A 60 -8.58 14.14 10.08
C LYS A 60 -9.92 13.47 9.79
N GLN A 61 -9.91 12.30 9.19
CA GLN A 61 -11.12 11.53 8.89
C GLN A 61 -11.85 11.13 10.18
N LEU A 62 -11.12 10.70 11.20
CA LEU A 62 -11.67 10.38 12.51
C LEU A 62 -12.31 11.61 13.16
N ARG A 63 -11.62 12.76 13.18
CA ARG A 63 -12.14 14.03 13.71
C ARG A 63 -13.44 14.45 13.03
N ASP A 64 -13.42 14.46 11.69
CA ASP A 64 -14.56 14.92 10.89
C ASP A 64 -15.79 14.04 11.13
N TYR A 65 -15.58 12.75 11.40
CA TYR A 65 -16.64 11.81 11.72
C TYR A 65 -17.05 11.82 13.21
N ALA A 66 -16.09 11.73 14.12
CA ALA A 66 -16.34 11.63 15.57
C ALA A 66 -16.90 12.93 16.17
N GLY A 67 -16.64 14.05 15.51
CA GLY A 67 -16.99 15.40 15.97
C GLY A 67 -15.77 16.12 16.55
N PHE A 68 -15.41 17.25 15.93
CA PHE A 68 -14.25 18.07 16.28
C PHE A 68 -14.17 18.38 17.78
N ASN A 69 -15.26 18.84 18.35
CA ASN A 69 -15.32 19.23 19.78
C ASN A 69 -15.30 18.06 20.77
N LEU A 70 -15.41 16.82 20.30
CA LEU A 70 -15.52 15.66 21.17
C LEU A 70 -14.22 14.87 21.28
N VAL A 71 -13.37 14.88 20.26
CA VAL A 71 -12.14 14.07 20.23
C VAL A 71 -10.91 14.94 20.12
N GLU A 72 -10.87 15.91 19.18
CA GLU A 72 -9.68 16.73 18.99
C GLU A 72 -9.45 17.71 20.16
N GLN A 73 -10.49 18.32 20.73
CA GLN A 73 -10.30 19.21 21.88
C GLN A 73 -9.81 18.44 23.11
N GLU A 74 -10.35 17.25 23.35
CA GLU A 74 -9.90 16.39 24.43
C GLU A 74 -8.44 15.94 24.20
N ALA A 75 -8.08 15.55 22.95
CA ALA A 75 -6.72 15.18 22.60
C ALA A 75 -5.74 16.36 22.81
N VAL A 76 -6.05 17.55 22.28
CA VAL A 76 -5.21 18.74 22.39
C VAL A 76 -5.02 19.18 23.85
N SER A 77 -5.97 18.92 24.76
CA SER A 77 -5.80 19.19 26.19
C SER A 77 -4.70 18.32 26.85
N CYS A 78 -4.30 17.22 26.21
CA CYS A 78 -3.19 16.38 26.64
C CYS A 78 -1.84 16.81 26.02
N ALA A 79 -1.81 17.84 25.17
CA ALA A 79 -0.58 18.30 24.53
C ALA A 79 0.26 19.18 25.50
N PRO A 80 1.61 19.19 25.36
CA PRO A 80 2.37 18.40 24.39
C PRO A 80 2.56 16.93 24.83
N LEU A 81 2.32 16.00 23.91
CA LEU A 81 2.55 14.59 24.17
C LEU A 81 4.05 14.26 24.02
N PRO A 82 4.72 13.70 25.04
CA PRO A 82 6.13 13.34 24.91
C PRO A 82 6.38 12.30 23.81
N PRO A 83 7.61 12.16 23.30
CA PRO A 83 7.98 11.08 22.40
C PRO A 83 7.54 9.71 22.96
N LEU A 84 6.98 8.86 22.08
CA LEU A 84 6.45 7.54 22.44
C LEU A 84 5.31 7.55 23.48
N GLY A 85 4.83 8.74 23.85
CA GLY A 85 3.74 8.93 24.79
C GLY A 85 2.39 8.48 24.20
N ILE A 86 1.46 8.13 25.09
CA ILE A 86 0.11 7.74 24.74
C ILE A 86 -0.88 8.67 25.45
N ALA A 87 -1.76 9.30 24.68
CA ALA A 87 -2.91 10.02 25.25
C ALA A 87 -4.19 9.21 25.03
N LEU A 88 -5.09 9.25 25.99
CA LEU A 88 -6.38 8.58 25.95
C LEU A 88 -7.50 9.61 25.89
N THR A 89 -8.42 9.42 24.95
CA THR A 89 -9.63 10.24 24.84
C THR A 89 -10.88 9.39 24.66
N GLY A 90 -12.04 10.00 24.81
CA GLY A 90 -13.29 9.44 24.31
C GLY A 90 -13.27 9.32 22.78
N ALA A 91 -14.19 8.55 22.24
CA ALA A 91 -14.24 8.26 20.81
C ALA A 91 -15.38 8.99 20.06
N GLY A 92 -15.99 9.98 20.69
CA GLY A 92 -17.05 10.79 20.12
C GLY A 92 -18.21 9.96 19.57
N ARG A 93 -18.61 10.19 18.32
CA ARG A 93 -19.76 9.52 17.68
C ARG A 93 -19.40 8.17 17.04
N THR A 94 -18.17 7.68 17.19
CA THR A 94 -17.77 6.38 16.65
C THR A 94 -18.33 5.21 17.47
N LYS A 95 -18.09 3.99 17.03
CA LYS A 95 -18.41 2.76 17.80
C LYS A 95 -17.21 2.21 18.57
N PHE A 96 -16.11 2.94 18.61
CA PHE A 96 -15.03 2.67 19.55
C PHE A 96 -15.42 3.22 20.91
N LYS A 97 -14.96 2.61 21.99
CA LYS A 97 -15.18 3.17 23.34
C LYS A 97 -14.17 4.28 23.64
N HIS A 98 -12.94 4.10 23.18
CA HIS A 98 -11.80 5.01 23.42
C HIS A 98 -10.93 5.18 22.19
N VAL A 99 -10.14 6.27 22.17
CA VAL A 99 -9.05 6.48 21.23
C VAL A 99 -7.74 6.61 21.98
N LEU A 100 -6.75 5.82 21.58
CA LEU A 100 -5.35 5.92 22.01
C LEU A 100 -4.57 6.68 20.95
N HIS A 101 -4.10 7.84 21.28
CA HIS A 101 -3.25 8.68 20.43
C HIS A 101 -1.79 8.33 20.73
N ALA A 102 -1.13 7.61 19.84
CA ALA A 102 0.25 7.18 19.99
C ALA A 102 1.20 8.13 19.25
N ASN A 103 2.10 8.79 19.99
CA ASN A 103 3.12 9.65 19.38
C ASN A 103 4.24 8.79 18.79
N LEU A 104 4.28 8.72 17.45
CA LEU A 104 5.25 7.91 16.69
C LEU A 104 6.54 8.65 16.35
N TYR A 105 6.76 9.85 16.92
CA TYR A 105 7.91 10.70 16.64
C TYR A 105 8.84 10.80 17.84
N ASP A 106 10.12 11.03 17.56
CA ASP A 106 11.10 11.43 18.56
C ASP A 106 11.02 12.93 18.87
N ALA A 107 11.93 13.41 19.71
CA ALA A 107 12.02 14.82 20.09
C ALA A 107 12.42 15.75 18.92
N GLN A 108 12.98 15.21 17.84
CA GLN A 108 13.37 15.92 16.62
C GLN A 108 12.28 15.85 15.53
N PHE A 109 11.09 15.32 15.84
CA PHE A 109 10.01 15.09 14.91
C PHE A 109 10.39 14.18 13.74
N THR A 110 11.31 13.24 13.98
CA THR A 110 11.61 12.14 13.06
C THR A 110 10.91 10.87 13.52
N THR A 111 10.69 9.96 12.59
CA THR A 111 10.11 8.65 12.88
C THR A 111 10.88 7.57 12.13
N ALA A 112 10.98 6.41 12.74
CA ALA A 112 11.59 5.21 12.20
C ALA A 112 10.73 3.99 12.57
N PRO A 113 10.84 2.86 11.86
CA PRO A 113 10.07 1.65 12.19
C PRO A 113 10.20 1.21 13.65
N GLU A 114 11.38 1.36 14.25
CA GLU A 114 11.65 1.01 15.65
C GLU A 114 10.85 1.90 16.63
N LEU A 115 10.80 3.20 16.36
CA LEU A 115 10.01 4.14 17.16
C LEU A 115 8.51 3.87 17.02
N GLN A 116 8.06 3.57 15.80
CA GLN A 116 6.67 3.20 15.54
C GLN A 116 6.30 1.92 16.29
N LEU A 117 7.17 0.89 16.24
CA LEU A 117 6.97 -0.37 16.97
C LEU A 117 6.88 -0.12 18.47
N GLN A 118 7.79 0.67 19.03
CA GLN A 118 7.81 1.00 20.46
C GLN A 118 6.53 1.72 20.89
N ALA A 119 6.10 2.74 20.14
CA ALA A 119 4.88 3.50 20.47
C ALA A 119 3.62 2.63 20.36
N LEU A 120 3.54 1.75 19.35
CA LEU A 120 2.44 0.80 19.23
C LEU A 120 2.44 -0.20 20.39
N THR A 121 3.60 -0.71 20.79
CA THR A 121 3.73 -1.62 21.94
C THR A 121 3.28 -0.92 23.22
N ASN A 122 3.66 0.35 23.44
CA ASN A 122 3.18 1.14 24.57
C ASN A 122 1.64 1.29 24.56
N ALA A 123 1.06 1.54 23.38
CA ALA A 123 -0.39 1.66 23.25
C ALA A 123 -1.12 0.33 23.54
N LEU A 124 -0.54 -0.80 23.11
CA LEU A 124 -1.08 -2.13 23.41
C LEU A 124 -0.96 -2.48 24.90
N GLN A 125 0.12 -2.05 25.56
CA GLN A 125 0.27 -2.19 26.99
C GLN A 125 -0.82 -1.42 27.76
N VAL A 126 -1.11 -0.17 27.36
CA VAL A 126 -2.23 0.60 27.95
C VAL A 126 -3.57 -0.10 27.73
N ALA A 127 -3.77 -0.71 26.57
CA ALA A 127 -5.01 -1.45 26.30
C ALA A 127 -5.16 -2.69 27.20
N ASP A 128 -4.06 -3.41 27.44
CA ASP A 128 -4.03 -4.58 28.34
C ASP A 128 -4.29 -4.20 29.81
N GLU A 129 -3.63 -3.16 30.30
CA GLU A 129 -3.82 -2.64 31.67
C GLU A 129 -5.26 -2.24 31.97
N ARG A 130 -6.02 -1.88 30.92
CA ARG A 130 -7.45 -1.56 31.00
C ARG A 130 -8.37 -2.76 30.82
N GLY A 131 -7.82 -3.95 30.59
CA GLY A 131 -8.58 -5.18 30.39
C GLY A 131 -9.38 -5.21 29.07
N TRP A 132 -8.98 -4.42 28.05
CA TRP A 132 -9.62 -4.45 26.75
C TRP A 132 -9.25 -5.72 25.97
N GLN A 133 -10.17 -6.20 25.15
CA GLN A 133 -9.98 -7.45 24.40
C GLN A 133 -9.86 -7.23 22.90
N THR A 134 -10.46 -6.15 22.40
CA THR A 134 -10.48 -5.83 20.98
C THR A 134 -9.87 -4.45 20.75
N VAL A 135 -8.80 -4.42 19.96
CA VAL A 135 -8.12 -3.19 19.59
C VAL A 135 -8.19 -2.99 18.09
N ALA A 136 -8.63 -1.80 17.67
CA ALA A 136 -8.49 -1.35 16.29
C ALA A 136 -7.21 -0.54 16.14
N ILE A 137 -6.50 -0.68 15.02
CA ILE A 137 -5.31 0.08 14.68
C ILE A 137 -5.53 0.72 13.30
N ALA A 138 -5.43 2.03 13.24
CA ALA A 138 -5.55 2.76 12.00
C ALA A 138 -4.29 2.63 11.14
N ASP A 139 -4.47 2.53 9.83
CA ASP A 139 -3.38 2.75 8.87
C ASP A 139 -2.89 4.19 8.99
N TYR A 140 -1.67 4.35 9.47
CA TYR A 140 -1.03 5.65 9.68
C TYR A 140 -0.07 6.04 8.55
N THR A 141 -0.02 5.28 7.47
CA THR A 141 0.82 5.58 6.29
C THR A 141 0.56 6.98 5.75
N LEU A 142 -0.73 7.42 5.78
CA LEU A 142 -1.12 8.76 5.34
C LEU A 142 -0.82 9.87 6.35
N ASP A 143 -0.57 9.51 7.61
CA ASP A 143 -0.25 10.47 8.69
C ASP A 143 1.25 10.74 8.80
N LEU A 144 2.09 9.79 8.36
CA LEU A 144 3.54 9.87 8.40
C LEU A 144 4.12 10.18 7.03
N ARG A 145 4.97 11.19 6.96
CA ARG A 145 5.70 11.49 5.72
C ARG A 145 6.65 10.34 5.39
N ARG A 146 6.55 9.83 4.15
CA ARG A 146 7.43 8.77 3.60
C ARG A 146 7.30 7.39 4.25
N ALA A 147 6.26 7.14 5.06
CA ALA A 147 5.95 5.79 5.48
C ALA A 147 5.39 4.99 4.30
N LEU A 148 5.85 3.75 4.16
CA LEU A 148 5.34 2.83 3.15
C LEU A 148 4.32 1.89 3.80
N ALA A 149 3.25 1.57 3.09
CA ALA A 149 2.18 0.75 3.63
C ALA A 149 2.66 -0.66 4.00
N GLU A 150 3.62 -1.22 3.25
CA GLU A 150 4.24 -2.50 3.53
C GLU A 150 5.02 -2.48 4.85
N GLU A 151 5.83 -1.44 5.08
CA GLU A 151 6.58 -1.25 6.32
C GLU A 151 5.63 -1.02 7.50
N THR A 152 4.59 -0.21 7.30
CA THR A 152 3.54 0.04 8.30
C THR A 152 2.82 -1.25 8.68
N ALA A 153 2.40 -2.06 7.69
CA ALA A 153 1.73 -3.34 7.93
C ALA A 153 2.64 -4.31 8.71
N TRP A 154 3.92 -4.36 8.35
CA TRP A 154 4.91 -5.19 9.04
C TRP A 154 5.12 -4.75 10.48
N THR A 155 5.32 -3.44 10.73
CA THR A 155 5.51 -2.88 12.06
C THR A 155 4.28 -3.11 12.96
N ILE A 156 3.08 -2.92 12.43
CA ILE A 156 1.85 -3.23 13.17
C ILE A 156 1.78 -4.72 13.52
N ALA A 157 2.10 -5.60 12.55
CA ALA A 157 2.10 -7.05 12.80
C ALA A 157 3.14 -7.47 13.86
N GLN A 158 4.31 -6.82 13.88
CA GLN A 158 5.32 -7.03 14.95
C GLN A 158 4.79 -6.60 16.32
N ALA A 159 4.17 -5.43 16.43
CA ALA A 159 3.55 -4.99 17.67
C ALA A 159 2.47 -5.98 18.14
N ILE A 160 1.65 -6.49 17.22
CA ILE A 160 0.66 -7.53 17.52
C ILE A 160 1.33 -8.83 17.98
N ALA A 161 2.46 -9.23 17.38
CA ALA A 161 3.18 -10.43 17.78
C ALA A 161 3.80 -10.33 19.20
N GLN A 162 4.23 -9.13 19.57
CA GLN A 162 4.81 -8.81 20.88
C GLN A 162 3.78 -8.42 21.94
N ARG A 163 2.50 -8.44 21.59
CA ARG A 163 1.40 -8.00 22.44
C ARG A 163 1.32 -8.75 23.78
N PRO A 164 0.74 -8.15 24.82
CA PRO A 164 0.27 -8.87 25.99
C PRO A 164 -0.72 -9.99 25.62
N THR A 165 -0.66 -11.11 26.31
CA THR A 165 -1.42 -12.34 25.96
C THR A 165 -2.94 -12.21 26.06
N ALA A 166 -3.46 -11.25 26.82
CA ALA A 166 -4.89 -11.00 26.97
C ALA A 166 -5.52 -10.40 25.68
N LEU A 167 -4.74 -9.68 24.88
CA LEU A 167 -5.21 -9.10 23.63
C LEU A 167 -5.24 -10.14 22.50
N GLN A 168 -6.43 -10.55 22.08
CA GLN A 168 -6.61 -11.65 21.12
C GLN A 168 -7.18 -11.21 19.76
N GLN A 169 -7.84 -10.06 19.69
CA GLN A 169 -8.51 -9.61 18.48
C GLN A 169 -8.08 -8.19 18.07
N PHE A 170 -7.62 -8.08 16.84
CA PHE A 170 -7.17 -6.83 16.23
C PHE A 170 -7.97 -6.52 14.98
N LYS A 171 -8.24 -5.22 14.72
CA LYS A 171 -8.92 -4.72 13.54
C LYS A 171 -8.06 -3.65 12.88
N LEU A 172 -7.49 -3.96 11.73
CA LEU A 172 -6.68 -3.00 10.97
C LEU A 172 -7.60 -2.22 10.03
N LEU A 173 -7.54 -0.90 10.09
CA LEU A 173 -8.42 0.00 9.36
C LEU A 173 -7.64 0.77 8.31
N CYS A 174 -7.83 0.43 7.04
CA CYS A 174 -7.28 1.13 5.89
C CYS A 174 -8.39 1.89 5.17
N THR A 175 -8.19 3.17 4.90
CA THR A 175 -9.14 4.00 4.15
C THR A 175 -8.71 4.23 2.71
N ASP A 176 -7.53 3.77 2.33
CA ASP A 176 -6.96 3.78 0.99
C ASP A 176 -6.88 2.36 0.43
N ALA A 177 -7.36 2.15 -0.80
CA ALA A 177 -7.40 0.82 -1.42
C ALA A 177 -6.00 0.29 -1.76
N VAL A 178 -5.06 1.17 -2.11
CA VAL A 178 -3.68 0.79 -2.47
C VAL A 178 -2.94 0.34 -1.22
N ASN A 179 -3.06 1.08 -0.13
CA ASN A 179 -2.50 0.69 1.16
C ASN A 179 -3.14 -0.60 1.67
N GLY A 180 -4.48 -0.72 1.57
CA GLY A 180 -5.19 -1.93 1.93
C GLY A 180 -4.71 -3.16 1.16
N TRP A 181 -4.40 -3.02 -0.12
CA TRP A 181 -3.78 -4.07 -0.91
C TRP A 181 -2.39 -4.45 -0.38
N ALA A 182 -1.54 -3.47 -0.07
CA ALA A 182 -0.21 -3.73 0.50
C ALA A 182 -0.29 -4.45 1.85
N PHE A 183 -1.22 -4.04 2.72
CA PHE A 183 -1.51 -4.74 3.97
C PHE A 183 -1.92 -6.20 3.72
N GLN A 184 -2.78 -6.47 2.73
CA GLN A 184 -3.16 -7.86 2.38
C GLN A 184 -1.96 -8.71 2.01
N GLN A 185 -1.03 -8.19 1.21
CA GLN A 185 0.17 -8.92 0.80
C GLN A 185 1.05 -9.26 2.00
N VAL A 186 1.38 -8.27 2.82
CA VAL A 186 2.23 -8.44 4.00
C VAL A 186 1.60 -9.37 5.03
N LEU A 187 0.35 -9.13 5.41
CA LEU A 187 -0.35 -9.94 6.41
C LEU A 187 -0.58 -11.38 5.93
N GLY A 188 -0.84 -11.56 4.63
CA GLY A 188 -0.95 -12.90 4.01
C GLY A 188 0.36 -13.67 4.11
N TRP A 189 1.49 -13.03 3.82
CA TRP A 189 2.80 -13.63 3.99
C TRP A 189 3.07 -14.00 5.45
N LEU A 190 2.90 -13.05 6.37
CA LEU A 190 3.13 -13.25 7.80
C LEU A 190 2.27 -14.36 8.40
N SER A 191 1.01 -14.44 7.99
CA SER A 191 0.10 -15.51 8.43
C SER A 191 0.50 -16.89 7.93
N ALA A 192 1.13 -16.97 6.74
CA ALA A 192 1.56 -18.22 6.12
C ALA A 192 2.97 -18.65 6.52
N ARG A 193 3.90 -17.72 6.74
CA ARG A 193 5.34 -17.91 6.88
C ARG A 193 5.92 -17.38 8.19
N GLY A 194 5.13 -16.69 9.01
CA GLY A 194 5.66 -15.97 10.17
C GLY A 194 6.52 -14.77 9.73
N PHE A 195 7.46 -14.37 10.59
CA PHE A 195 8.35 -13.22 10.35
C PHE A 195 9.59 -13.57 9.52
N GLU A 196 9.48 -14.55 8.62
CA GLU A 196 10.51 -14.77 7.62
C GLU A 196 10.63 -13.56 6.68
N PRO A 197 11.87 -13.22 6.22
CA PRO A 197 12.07 -12.12 5.28
C PRO A 197 11.16 -12.25 4.06
N TYR A 198 10.51 -11.15 3.70
CA TYR A 198 9.64 -11.10 2.52
C TYR A 198 10.49 -10.82 1.27
N PRO A 199 10.81 -11.85 0.45
CA PRO A 199 11.79 -11.72 -0.62
C PRO A 199 11.30 -10.94 -1.83
N ALA A 200 9.99 -10.67 -1.89
CA ALA A 200 9.35 -10.01 -3.02
C ALA A 200 9.35 -8.47 -2.95
N MET A 201 9.99 -7.89 -1.94
CA MET A 201 10.05 -6.44 -1.76
C MET A 201 11.47 -5.92 -1.72
N TYR A 202 11.69 -4.76 -2.36
CA TYR A 202 12.94 -4.04 -2.30
C TYR A 202 12.70 -2.53 -2.29
N ARG A 203 13.26 -1.84 -1.31
CA ARG A 203 13.14 -0.40 -1.18
C ARG A 203 14.31 0.31 -1.86
N ILE A 204 14.00 1.27 -2.73
CA ILE A 204 14.96 2.19 -3.33
C ILE A 204 14.57 3.60 -2.90
N ARG A 205 15.33 4.21 -1.99
CA ARG A 205 15.01 5.51 -1.39
C ARG A 205 13.60 5.48 -0.75
N HIS A 206 12.61 6.14 -1.35
CA HIS A 206 11.22 6.20 -0.89
C HIS A 206 10.25 5.41 -1.80
N THR A 207 10.78 4.63 -2.72
CA THR A 207 9.98 3.80 -3.62
C THR A 207 10.14 2.33 -3.25
N MET A 208 9.01 1.63 -3.12
CA MET A 208 8.98 0.18 -2.94
C MET A 208 8.82 -0.51 -4.31
N LEU A 209 9.74 -1.40 -4.67
CA LEU A 209 9.54 -2.40 -5.70
C LEU A 209 8.91 -3.62 -5.03
N HIS A 210 7.70 -3.98 -5.46
CA HIS A 210 6.93 -5.06 -4.85
C HIS A 210 6.50 -6.07 -5.92
N ALA A 211 7.16 -7.22 -5.95
CA ALA A 211 6.73 -8.33 -6.79
C ALA A 211 5.51 -9.03 -6.15
N ALA A 212 4.45 -9.20 -6.92
CA ALA A 212 3.22 -9.82 -6.44
C ALA A 212 2.62 -10.77 -7.50
N GLN A 213 1.85 -11.76 -7.04
CA GLN A 213 1.02 -12.57 -7.92
C GLN A 213 -0.42 -12.08 -7.86
N GLY A 214 -1.06 -11.90 -9.03
CA GLY A 214 -2.45 -11.47 -9.03
C GLY A 214 -3.00 -11.11 -10.40
N ASP A 215 -4.20 -10.54 -10.37
CA ASP A 215 -4.91 -10.06 -11.55
C ASP A 215 -4.84 -8.53 -11.61
N TRP A 216 -4.24 -7.98 -12.65
CA TRP A 216 -4.13 -6.54 -12.87
C TRP A 216 -5.48 -5.82 -12.83
N ARG A 217 -6.57 -6.50 -13.18
CA ARG A 217 -7.94 -5.95 -13.15
C ARG A 217 -8.44 -5.63 -11.73
N ARG A 218 -7.85 -6.25 -10.72
CA ARG A 218 -8.24 -6.14 -9.31
C ARG A 218 -7.16 -5.48 -8.45
N THR A 219 -5.96 -5.32 -8.98
CA THR A 219 -4.85 -4.70 -8.26
C THR A 219 -4.97 -3.17 -8.35
N PRO A 220 -5.20 -2.47 -7.25
CA PRO A 220 -5.34 -1.01 -7.28
C PRO A 220 -3.98 -0.34 -7.52
N ALA A 221 -3.97 0.68 -8.36
CA ALA A 221 -2.82 1.53 -8.64
C ALA A 221 -3.30 2.83 -9.29
N ASP A 222 -2.46 3.86 -9.32
CA ASP A 222 -2.76 5.11 -10.03
C ASP A 222 -2.56 4.94 -11.54
N GLY A 223 -1.51 4.21 -11.95
CA GLY A 223 -1.18 3.95 -13.34
C GLY A 223 -0.95 2.49 -13.64
N LEU A 224 -1.47 2.02 -14.78
CA LEU A 224 -1.24 0.68 -15.34
C LEU A 224 -0.30 0.79 -16.53
N TRP A 225 0.82 0.07 -16.52
CA TRP A 225 1.71 -0.01 -17.66
C TRP A 225 1.23 -1.07 -18.66
N ARG A 226 1.30 -0.70 -19.92
CA ARG A 226 0.99 -1.57 -21.05
C ARG A 226 2.14 -1.54 -22.03
N PHE A 227 2.86 -2.64 -22.17
CA PHE A 227 3.88 -2.82 -23.19
C PHE A 227 3.20 -3.10 -24.54
N THR A 228 3.55 -2.32 -25.55
CA THR A 228 2.83 -2.29 -26.83
C THR A 228 3.74 -1.96 -28.01
N GLU A 229 3.19 -2.04 -29.19
CA GLU A 229 3.82 -1.53 -30.41
C GLU A 229 3.62 -0.03 -30.60
N PRO A 230 4.45 0.66 -31.41
CA PRO A 230 4.26 2.08 -31.76
C PRO A 230 2.88 2.42 -32.30
N SER A 231 2.24 1.49 -33.00
CA SER A 231 0.87 1.61 -33.55
C SER A 231 -0.21 1.70 -32.48
N LEU A 232 0.10 1.42 -31.21
CA LEU A 232 -0.84 1.42 -30.07
C LEU A 232 -2.11 0.58 -30.31
N THR A 233 -1.97 -0.59 -30.96
CA THR A 233 -3.07 -1.45 -31.42
C THR A 233 -4.28 -1.49 -30.47
N PRO A 234 -5.49 -1.10 -30.94
CA PRO A 234 -6.70 -1.05 -30.09
C PRO A 234 -7.25 -2.41 -29.63
N ALA A 235 -6.78 -3.51 -30.23
CA ALA A 235 -7.26 -4.88 -29.95
C ALA A 235 -6.71 -5.49 -28.64
N ASP A 236 -5.88 -4.75 -27.91
CA ASP A 236 -5.32 -5.19 -26.63
C ASP A 236 -6.38 -5.31 -25.53
N PRO A 237 -6.34 -6.35 -24.68
CA PRO A 237 -7.31 -6.57 -23.59
C PRO A 237 -7.45 -5.39 -22.62
N ILE A 238 -6.38 -4.65 -22.36
CA ILE A 238 -6.41 -3.46 -21.48
C ILE A 238 -7.22 -2.35 -22.14
N VAL A 239 -6.94 -2.05 -23.42
CA VAL A 239 -7.66 -1.03 -24.19
C VAL A 239 -9.13 -1.43 -24.39
N ALA A 240 -9.39 -2.70 -24.72
CA ALA A 240 -10.75 -3.20 -24.88
C ALA A 240 -11.58 -3.04 -23.60
N ARG A 241 -10.98 -3.36 -22.43
CA ARG A 241 -11.65 -3.24 -21.13
C ARG A 241 -11.79 -1.78 -20.67
N GLY A 242 -10.88 -0.91 -21.02
CA GLY A 242 -10.95 0.53 -20.73
C GLY A 242 -12.11 1.23 -21.44
N GLY A 243 -12.69 0.58 -22.47
CA GLY A 243 -13.87 1.02 -23.20
C GLY A 243 -13.57 2.02 -24.32
N GLN A 244 -14.62 2.67 -24.80
CA GLN A 244 -14.55 3.55 -25.97
C GLN A 244 -13.61 4.74 -25.76
N ILE A 245 -13.65 5.34 -24.59
CA ILE A 245 -12.80 6.51 -24.24
C ILE A 245 -11.33 6.18 -24.41
N VAL A 246 -10.89 5.01 -23.91
CA VAL A 246 -9.48 4.60 -24.01
C VAL A 246 -9.12 4.32 -25.46
N ARG A 247 -10.00 3.63 -26.23
CA ARG A 247 -9.78 3.34 -27.64
C ARG A 247 -9.61 4.59 -28.50
N GLU A 248 -10.48 5.58 -28.31
CA GLU A 248 -10.42 6.85 -29.04
C GLU A 248 -9.14 7.63 -28.73
N LYS A 249 -8.75 7.68 -27.44
CA LYS A 249 -7.51 8.37 -27.04
C LYS A 249 -6.27 7.66 -27.57
N VAL A 250 -6.23 6.33 -27.50
CA VAL A 250 -5.14 5.51 -28.06
C VAL A 250 -5.01 5.74 -29.57
N SER A 251 -6.11 5.73 -30.32
CA SER A 251 -6.12 5.99 -31.75
C SER A 251 -5.67 7.41 -32.10
N ALA A 252 -5.98 8.39 -31.26
CA ALA A 252 -5.55 9.78 -31.47
C ALA A 252 -4.06 10.01 -31.15
N LEU A 253 -3.45 9.19 -30.28
CA LEU A 253 -2.03 9.28 -29.91
C LEU A 253 -1.12 8.49 -30.86
N ALA A 254 -1.67 7.48 -31.54
CA ALA A 254 -0.90 6.61 -32.43
C ALA A 254 -0.49 7.32 -33.74
N PRO A 255 0.71 6.98 -34.30
CA PRO A 255 1.77 6.21 -33.67
C PRO A 255 2.63 7.04 -32.70
N ILE A 256 3.23 6.38 -31.71
CA ILE A 256 4.29 6.97 -30.88
C ILE A 256 5.65 6.39 -31.28
N ALA A 257 6.74 7.05 -30.93
CA ALA A 257 8.09 6.56 -31.26
C ALA A 257 8.40 5.27 -30.47
N LEU A 258 9.16 4.36 -31.11
CA LEU A 258 9.71 3.20 -30.40
C LEU A 258 10.64 3.66 -29.29
N GLY A 259 10.50 3.08 -28.11
CA GLY A 259 11.21 3.51 -26.90
C GLY A 259 10.55 4.67 -26.17
N ASP A 260 9.41 5.17 -26.61
CA ASP A 260 8.65 6.24 -25.98
C ASP A 260 7.41 5.72 -25.24
N THR A 261 6.76 6.60 -24.49
CA THR A 261 5.57 6.29 -23.68
C THR A 261 4.52 7.38 -23.78
N ALA A 262 3.28 6.98 -24.01
CA ALA A 262 2.12 7.86 -23.96
C ALA A 262 1.20 7.50 -22.78
N ILE A 263 0.38 8.44 -22.33
CA ILE A 263 -0.58 8.24 -21.23
C ILE A 263 -2.02 8.53 -21.69
N THR A 264 -2.93 7.70 -21.24
CA THR A 264 -4.39 7.92 -21.39
C THR A 264 -5.09 7.78 -20.04
N ALA A 265 -6.31 8.31 -19.95
CA ALA A 265 -7.21 7.93 -18.88
C ALA A 265 -7.54 6.43 -18.94
N GLY A 266 -7.78 5.80 -17.80
CA GLY A 266 -8.08 4.36 -17.70
C GLY A 266 -9.50 3.98 -18.12
N GLY A 267 -10.41 4.96 -18.25
CA GLY A 267 -11.80 4.70 -18.64
C GLY A 267 -12.55 3.83 -17.63
N ALA A 268 -12.96 2.64 -18.04
CA ALA A 268 -13.65 1.67 -17.18
C ALA A 268 -12.71 0.75 -16.36
N LEU A 269 -11.40 0.99 -16.39
CA LEU A 269 -10.42 0.26 -15.57
C LEU A 269 -10.47 0.70 -14.11
N ALA A 270 -9.97 -0.16 -13.23
CA ALA A 270 -9.77 0.20 -11.82
C ALA A 270 -8.64 1.26 -11.64
N GLN A 271 -7.69 1.29 -12.58
CA GLN A 271 -6.58 2.25 -12.59
C GLN A 271 -6.99 3.51 -13.36
N PRO A 272 -6.86 4.71 -12.76
CA PRO A 272 -7.22 5.97 -13.40
C PRO A 272 -6.47 6.28 -14.70
N PHE A 273 -5.23 5.77 -14.82
CA PHE A 273 -4.38 6.03 -15.97
C PHE A 273 -3.79 4.75 -16.56
N VAL A 274 -3.55 4.76 -17.88
CA VAL A 274 -2.79 3.73 -18.60
C VAL A 274 -1.60 4.39 -19.29
N LEU A 275 -0.41 3.85 -19.05
CA LEU A 275 0.82 4.23 -19.74
C LEU A 275 1.12 3.20 -20.80
N HIS A 276 1.23 3.64 -22.06
CA HIS A 276 1.46 2.82 -23.23
C HIS A 276 2.92 2.92 -23.62
N LEU A 277 3.70 1.87 -23.34
CA LEU A 277 5.14 1.79 -23.55
C LEU A 277 5.39 1.12 -24.92
N ALA A 278 5.88 1.88 -25.89
CA ALA A 278 6.22 1.37 -27.22
C ALA A 278 7.57 0.63 -27.19
N ALA A 279 7.55 -0.62 -26.78
CA ALA A 279 8.74 -1.46 -26.61
C ALA A 279 8.77 -2.69 -27.52
N SER A 280 7.74 -2.90 -28.35
CA SER A 280 7.62 -4.08 -29.20
C SER A 280 7.33 -3.74 -30.65
N GLU A 281 7.73 -4.63 -31.57
CA GLU A 281 7.44 -4.61 -32.99
C GLU A 281 7.13 -6.06 -33.48
N GLY A 282 6.07 -6.22 -34.26
CA GLY A 282 5.65 -7.54 -34.76
C GLY A 282 5.38 -8.57 -33.66
N GLY A 283 4.89 -8.12 -32.49
CA GLY A 283 4.61 -8.96 -31.33
C GLY A 283 5.85 -9.40 -30.53
N ARG A 284 7.01 -8.86 -30.80
CA ARG A 284 8.29 -9.15 -30.11
C ARG A 284 8.82 -7.90 -29.44
N ILE A 285 9.57 -8.05 -28.35
CA ILE A 285 10.37 -6.93 -27.81
C ILE A 285 11.38 -6.52 -28.88
N ALA A 286 11.33 -5.26 -29.28
CA ALA A 286 12.11 -4.75 -30.42
C ALA A 286 13.62 -4.79 -30.16
N SER A 287 14.04 -4.27 -29.00
CA SER A 287 15.41 -4.37 -28.49
C SER A 287 15.44 -4.12 -26.99
N LYS A 288 16.55 -4.45 -26.33
CA LYS A 288 16.77 -4.11 -24.92
C LYS A 288 16.76 -2.60 -24.70
N ASP A 289 17.41 -1.85 -25.59
CA ASP A 289 17.50 -0.39 -25.50
C ASP A 289 16.12 0.27 -25.65
N ALA A 290 15.29 -0.21 -26.59
CA ALA A 290 13.93 0.29 -26.75
C ALA A 290 13.07 0.02 -25.50
N LEU A 291 13.20 -1.16 -24.89
CA LEU A 291 12.49 -1.49 -23.64
C LEU A 291 12.96 -0.59 -22.50
N GLN A 292 14.27 -0.40 -22.32
CA GLN A 292 14.83 0.46 -21.27
C GLN A 292 14.41 1.92 -21.46
N SER A 293 14.46 2.42 -22.70
CA SER A 293 14.01 3.77 -23.04
C SER A 293 12.54 3.97 -22.69
N ALA A 294 11.66 3.06 -23.12
CA ALA A 294 10.23 3.12 -22.82
C ALA A 294 9.94 3.07 -21.31
N VAL A 295 10.67 2.24 -20.56
CA VAL A 295 10.56 2.16 -19.09
C VAL A 295 10.98 3.47 -18.43
N ARG A 296 12.11 4.08 -18.85
CA ARG A 296 12.57 5.39 -18.36
C ARG A 296 11.56 6.49 -18.69
N ALA A 297 11.02 6.51 -19.90
CA ALA A 297 9.98 7.45 -20.31
C ALA A 297 8.70 7.30 -19.47
N ALA A 298 8.28 6.05 -19.18
CA ALA A 298 7.12 5.78 -18.33
C ALA A 298 7.32 6.23 -16.88
N LEU A 299 8.50 6.06 -16.31
CA LEU A 299 8.85 6.55 -14.97
C LEU A 299 8.83 8.08 -14.92
N ALA A 300 9.44 8.76 -15.91
CA ALA A 300 9.42 10.21 -16.01
C ALA A 300 8.00 10.76 -16.14
N LEU A 301 7.17 10.12 -16.98
CA LEU A 301 5.78 10.50 -17.17
C LEU A 301 4.96 10.24 -15.91
N SER A 302 5.16 9.12 -15.21
CA SER A 302 4.53 8.83 -13.92
C SER A 302 4.86 9.89 -12.87
N HIS A 303 6.13 10.34 -12.81
CA HIS A 303 6.56 11.41 -11.93
C HIS A 303 5.86 12.74 -12.23
N THR A 304 5.79 13.14 -13.49
CA THR A 304 5.17 14.42 -13.92
C THR A 304 3.65 14.40 -13.74
N GLN A 305 3.02 13.25 -13.86
CA GLN A 305 1.59 13.06 -13.67
C GLN A 305 1.20 12.77 -12.20
N TRP A 306 2.13 12.85 -11.26
CA TRP A 306 1.90 12.64 -9.83
C TRP A 306 1.37 11.25 -9.48
N LEU A 307 1.70 10.22 -10.28
CA LEU A 307 1.31 8.86 -9.97
C LEU A 307 2.18 8.34 -8.81
N ARG A 308 1.55 7.94 -7.73
CA ARG A 308 2.25 7.42 -6.55
C ARG A 308 2.48 5.91 -6.65
N THR A 309 1.56 5.20 -7.29
CA THR A 309 1.63 3.75 -7.47
C THR A 309 1.45 3.39 -8.94
N VAL A 310 2.41 2.64 -9.48
CA VAL A 310 2.36 2.11 -10.84
C VAL A 310 2.30 0.59 -10.81
N LEU A 311 1.41 0.02 -11.63
CA LEU A 311 1.22 -1.41 -11.79
C LEU A 311 1.86 -1.85 -13.10
N ILE A 312 2.77 -2.81 -13.02
CA ILE A 312 3.61 -3.30 -14.12
C ILE A 312 3.32 -4.79 -14.30
N PRO A 313 2.31 -5.17 -15.07
CA PRO A 313 2.03 -6.58 -15.34
C PRO A 313 3.07 -7.16 -16.30
N MET A 314 3.41 -8.44 -16.11
CA MET A 314 4.18 -9.19 -17.09
C MET A 314 3.39 -9.25 -18.40
N PRO A 315 3.99 -8.89 -19.55
CA PRO A 315 3.30 -9.02 -20.84
C PRO A 315 2.95 -10.48 -21.14
N SER A 316 1.74 -10.73 -21.61
CA SER A 316 1.26 -12.08 -21.93
C SER A 316 1.98 -12.75 -23.12
N ARG A 317 2.71 -11.97 -23.91
CA ARG A 317 3.53 -12.46 -25.04
C ARG A 317 4.90 -11.78 -24.98
N LEU A 318 5.89 -12.56 -24.61
CA LEU A 318 7.30 -12.16 -24.58
C LEU A 318 8.04 -12.92 -25.69
N GLN A 319 7.92 -12.47 -26.94
CA GLN A 319 8.78 -12.98 -27.98
C GLN A 319 10.11 -12.20 -27.96
N GLY A 320 11.23 -12.92 -27.96
CA GLY A 320 12.58 -12.33 -27.98
C GLY A 320 13.28 -12.21 -26.63
N LEU A 321 12.56 -12.31 -25.51
CA LEU A 321 13.12 -12.40 -24.14
C LEU A 321 12.37 -13.46 -23.34
N SER A 322 13.07 -14.14 -22.46
CA SER A 322 12.42 -14.94 -21.40
C SER A 322 11.76 -14.04 -20.35
N ALA A 323 10.87 -14.59 -19.54
CA ALA A 323 10.25 -13.85 -18.44
C ALA A 323 11.30 -13.33 -17.44
N ASP A 324 12.34 -14.13 -17.17
CA ASP A 324 13.44 -13.74 -16.26
C ASP A 324 14.30 -12.60 -16.83
N GLU A 325 14.60 -12.64 -18.13
CA GLU A 325 15.37 -11.56 -18.79
C GLU A 325 14.56 -10.27 -18.85
N PHE A 326 13.28 -10.35 -19.16
CA PHE A 326 12.39 -9.19 -19.17
C PHE A 326 12.28 -8.58 -17.77
N ALA A 327 12.01 -9.42 -16.76
CA ALA A 327 11.86 -8.98 -15.37
C ALA A 327 13.16 -8.33 -14.86
N ALA A 328 14.32 -8.94 -15.14
CA ALA A 328 15.61 -8.38 -14.76
C ALA A 328 15.84 -7.01 -15.41
N LEU A 329 15.67 -6.90 -16.72
CA LEU A 329 15.92 -5.66 -17.45
C LEU A 329 15.00 -4.51 -17.00
N VAL A 330 13.72 -4.80 -16.77
CA VAL A 330 12.75 -3.79 -16.27
C VAL A 330 13.10 -3.38 -14.84
N ALA A 331 13.37 -4.33 -13.95
CA ALA A 331 13.68 -4.04 -12.54
C ALA A 331 15.00 -3.25 -12.39
N GLU A 332 16.02 -3.62 -13.13
CA GLU A 332 17.31 -2.90 -13.19
C GLU A 332 17.11 -1.48 -13.69
N THR A 333 16.37 -1.30 -14.82
CA THR A 333 16.08 0.04 -15.37
C THR A 333 15.32 0.92 -14.38
N ILE A 334 14.34 0.36 -13.65
CA ILE A 334 13.61 1.09 -12.59
C ILE A 334 14.58 1.46 -11.47
N SER A 335 15.42 0.53 -11.03
CA SER A 335 16.42 0.77 -9.98
C SER A 335 17.36 1.89 -10.33
N ASP A 336 17.97 1.85 -11.51
CA ASP A 336 18.90 2.87 -11.99
C ASP A 336 18.24 4.24 -12.06
N TYR A 337 17.04 4.31 -12.67
CA TYR A 337 16.29 5.57 -12.72
C TYR A 337 16.00 6.15 -11.35
N LEU A 338 15.58 5.35 -10.39
CA LEU A 338 15.25 5.79 -9.04
C LEU A 338 16.49 6.20 -8.23
N HIS A 339 17.67 5.67 -8.54
CA HIS A 339 18.94 6.12 -7.97
C HIS A 339 19.40 7.44 -8.57
N GLU A 340 19.16 7.66 -9.86
CA GLU A 340 19.54 8.88 -10.57
C GLU A 340 18.58 10.04 -10.31
N THR A 341 17.27 9.76 -10.18
CA THR A 341 16.21 10.76 -10.18
C THR A 341 15.37 10.71 -8.91
N LEU A 342 15.08 11.87 -8.31
CA LEU A 342 14.07 11.98 -7.26
C LEU A 342 12.69 11.79 -7.89
N SER A 343 12.03 10.69 -7.58
CA SER A 343 10.70 10.35 -8.09
C SER A 343 9.62 10.61 -7.03
N ARG A 344 8.38 10.75 -7.46
CA ARG A 344 7.18 10.80 -6.60
C ARG A 344 6.50 9.44 -6.48
N ILE A 345 7.01 8.47 -7.23
CA ILE A 345 6.51 7.10 -7.19
C ILE A 345 6.87 6.50 -5.82
N GLU A 346 5.88 6.07 -5.10
CA GLU A 346 6.04 5.40 -3.80
C GLU A 346 6.07 3.88 -3.95
N ARG A 347 5.44 3.36 -5.03
CA ARG A 347 5.36 1.92 -5.26
C ARG A 347 5.34 1.56 -6.74
N CYS A 348 6.18 0.59 -7.11
CA CYS A 348 6.12 -0.13 -8.38
C CYS A 348 5.68 -1.57 -8.09
N ILE A 349 4.44 -1.92 -8.49
CA ILE A 349 3.90 -3.28 -8.34
C ILE A 349 4.28 -4.08 -9.58
N LEU A 350 5.20 -5.03 -9.43
CA LEU A 350 5.66 -5.95 -10.47
C LEU A 350 4.77 -7.19 -10.45
N LEU A 351 3.77 -7.25 -11.34
CA LEU A 351 2.68 -8.22 -11.24
C LEU A 351 2.86 -9.40 -12.18
N GLY A 352 2.92 -10.62 -11.64
CA GLY A 352 2.80 -11.87 -12.38
C GLY A 352 1.39 -12.44 -12.30
N ALA A 353 0.79 -12.82 -13.43
CA ALA A 353 -0.51 -13.51 -13.44
C ALA A 353 -0.39 -14.98 -13.06
N SER A 354 0.75 -15.60 -13.36
CA SER A 354 1.09 -16.98 -13.03
C SER A 354 2.20 -17.07 -11.97
N ALA A 355 2.37 -18.24 -11.38
CA ALA A 355 3.46 -18.50 -10.42
C ALA A 355 4.84 -18.30 -11.08
N GLY A 356 5.02 -18.72 -12.33
CA GLY A 356 6.30 -18.56 -13.05
C GLY A 356 6.62 -17.08 -13.30
N GLU A 357 5.64 -16.27 -13.71
CA GLU A 357 5.83 -14.83 -13.88
C GLU A 357 6.14 -14.11 -12.55
N PHE A 358 5.46 -14.51 -11.47
CA PHE A 358 5.76 -14.01 -10.14
C PHE A 358 7.19 -14.36 -9.71
N GLN A 359 7.64 -15.62 -9.94
CA GLN A 359 9.01 -16.04 -9.63
C GLN A 359 10.04 -15.24 -10.42
N ALA A 360 9.78 -14.94 -11.70
CA ALA A 360 10.66 -14.11 -12.52
C ALA A 360 10.82 -12.69 -11.90
N TRP A 361 9.72 -12.04 -11.52
CA TRP A 361 9.75 -10.76 -10.84
C TRP A 361 10.46 -10.82 -9.48
N GLN A 362 10.15 -11.84 -8.67
CA GLN A 362 10.80 -12.06 -7.38
C GLN A 362 12.31 -12.24 -7.52
N GLY A 363 12.75 -13.05 -8.50
CA GLY A 363 14.15 -13.24 -8.82
C GLY A 363 14.85 -11.96 -9.25
N ALA A 364 14.18 -11.11 -10.05
CA ALA A 364 14.70 -9.81 -10.46
C ALA A 364 14.89 -8.88 -9.24
N VAL A 365 13.89 -8.76 -8.37
CA VAL A 365 13.96 -7.95 -7.15
C VAL A 365 15.05 -8.45 -6.20
N SER A 366 15.20 -9.77 -6.04
CA SER A 366 16.24 -10.35 -5.18
C SER A 366 17.66 -10.04 -5.70
N ARG A 367 17.87 -10.10 -7.01
CA ARG A 367 19.17 -9.74 -7.62
C ARG A 367 19.57 -8.29 -7.37
N LEU A 368 18.62 -7.35 -7.36
CA LEU A 368 18.92 -5.95 -7.05
C LEU A 368 19.51 -5.79 -5.64
N ARG A 369 19.03 -6.57 -4.67
CA ARG A 369 19.57 -6.56 -3.30
C ARG A 369 21.01 -7.06 -3.27
N GLU A 370 21.33 -8.14 -3.99
CA GLU A 370 22.66 -8.73 -4.04
C GLU A 370 23.67 -7.76 -4.66
N VAL A 371 23.31 -7.13 -5.79
CA VAL A 371 24.21 -6.22 -6.51
C VAL A 371 24.53 -4.96 -5.70
N LEU A 372 23.56 -4.44 -4.96
CA LEU A 372 23.74 -3.19 -4.21
C LEU A 372 24.33 -3.38 -2.81
N SER A 373 24.62 -4.62 -2.39
CA SER A 373 25.15 -4.96 -1.05
C SER A 373 24.39 -4.26 0.10
N LEU A 374 23.14 -3.91 -0.14
CA LEU A 374 22.30 -3.29 0.87
C LEU A 374 21.81 -4.40 1.82
N PRO A 375 21.87 -4.17 3.15
CA PRO A 375 21.34 -5.13 4.08
C PRO A 375 19.88 -5.42 3.70
N PRO A 376 19.41 -6.68 3.83
CA PRO A 376 18.00 -6.96 3.77
C PRO A 376 17.30 -5.98 4.72
N LEU A 377 16.03 -5.65 4.46
CA LEU A 377 15.21 -4.98 5.47
C LEU A 377 15.27 -5.89 6.71
N GLU A 378 16.28 -5.68 7.55
CA GLU A 378 16.39 -6.36 8.83
C GLU A 378 15.26 -5.79 9.69
N VAL A 379 14.12 -6.45 9.55
CA VAL A 379 13.12 -6.36 10.57
C VAL A 379 13.71 -7.15 11.74
N ALA A 380 14.12 -6.47 12.79
CA ALA A 380 14.61 -7.08 14.00
C ALA A 380 13.57 -8.13 14.44
N VAL A 381 13.89 -9.40 14.22
CA VAL A 381 13.10 -10.49 14.79
C VAL A 381 13.42 -10.48 16.27
N PRO A 382 12.44 -10.28 17.17
CA PRO A 382 12.70 -10.39 18.60
C PRO A 382 13.27 -11.78 18.85
N GLN A 383 14.45 -11.85 19.45
CA GLN A 383 14.95 -13.12 19.97
C GLN A 383 13.96 -13.59 21.05
N ALA A 384 13.44 -14.80 20.88
CA ALA A 384 12.48 -15.45 21.76
C ALA A 384 13.04 -15.65 23.17
#